data_c2a195e41c0105642061e2316d63f211
#
_entry.id   c2a195e41c0105642061e2316d63f211
#
_cell.length_a   1.000
_cell.length_b   1.000
_cell.length_c   1.000
_cell.angle_alpha   90.00
_cell.angle_beta   90.00
_cell.angle_gamma   90.00
#
_symmetry.space_group_name_H-M   'P 1'
#
loop_
_entity.id
_entity.type
_entity.pdbx_description
1 polymer ?
#
loop_
_entity_poly.entity_id
_entity_poly.type
_entity_poly.pdbx_seq_one_letter_code
_entity_poly.pdbx_strand_id
1 'polypeptide(L)'
;MKKKQLFAGALAAAMMTASLVGCGGGTPSSTASADTSSGVVEVTIPSYKTGENVGAVFFEPQVERFNEKYAGQYKINLENVPQDGFNDRLKQLAQQNKLPVLVQGGDPDWVKNVVIPNGLAYDLTDWIDATPAIKDVLIDDSREYCSNEDGRVMFMPLATVRPTGFFYNSAMWSTDADISAMSMDEFISALGDQKIAFSTAENGWVSALFLTALVAEEDGGEEWLKSGIETKITDFNQPCFINAVTKLQNLLQNNAASNSVGAAYADAANAFMSEQAAIIANGPWMSADFESANSDKWSNGFDGAKVRASLFPGQVGIANTASFGEWWISASASEDEIALAKAFLEFVYSPAELEAYLLAEGGDAPKLTYSDGFKAKQGETQVLTDLAADTTTDTVFAPCILDMIPASVANTEFGKLLPSLADGTYTPEQFAQWMSDKAAEASAE
;
A
#
# COMPACT_ATOMS: atom_id res chain seq x y z
N MET A 1 -4.47 40.93 -44.38
CA MET A 1 -5.66 41.86 -44.37
C MET A 1 -6.46 41.55 -43.11
N LYS A 2 -6.47 42.55 -42.19
CA LYS A 2 -7.61 43.08 -41.41
C LYS A 2 -8.39 42.03 -40.55
N LYS A 3 -8.67 42.18 -39.27
CA LYS A 3 -8.65 43.36 -38.35
C LYS A 3 -8.69 42.86 -36.90
N LYS A 4 -8.02 43.58 -36.02
CA LYS A 4 -8.15 43.64 -34.57
C LYS A 4 -9.57 44.08 -34.18
N GLN A 5 -10.07 43.65 -33.05
CA GLN A 5 -10.80 44.54 -32.14
C GLN A 5 -10.64 44.09 -30.68
N LEU A 6 -10.04 45.01 -29.91
CA LEU A 6 -10.07 45.13 -28.46
C LEU A 6 -11.48 45.53 -27.99
N PHE A 7 -11.90 45.10 -26.82
CA PHE A 7 -12.76 45.89 -25.94
C PHE A 7 -12.24 45.82 -24.50
N ALA A 8 -11.88 46.98 -24.01
CA ALA A 8 -11.57 47.29 -22.63
C ALA A 8 -12.72 48.13 -22.03
N GLY A 9 -12.86 48.07 -20.71
CA GLY A 9 -13.66 48.99 -19.92
C GLY A 9 -14.72 48.29 -19.05
N ALA A 10 -14.98 48.61 -17.84
CA ALA A 10 -14.46 49.61 -16.92
C ALA A 10 -14.89 49.28 -15.48
N LEU A 11 -14.06 49.72 -14.55
CA LEU A 11 -14.28 49.90 -13.12
C LEU A 11 -15.69 50.41 -12.74
N ALA A 12 -16.19 49.92 -11.58
CA ALA A 12 -16.93 50.73 -10.63
C ALA A 12 -16.67 50.30 -9.20
N ALA A 13 -15.97 51.12 -8.46
CA ALA A 13 -15.81 51.10 -7.02
C ALA A 13 -17.07 51.62 -6.32
N ALA A 14 -17.46 51.03 -5.24
CA ALA A 14 -18.34 51.66 -4.24
C ALA A 14 -17.78 51.38 -2.85
N MET A 15 -17.14 52.38 -2.27
CA MET A 15 -16.87 52.54 -0.84
C MET A 15 -18.14 53.08 -0.15
N MET A 16 -18.28 52.69 1.12
CA MET A 16 -18.81 53.43 2.28
C MET A 16 -19.54 52.43 3.20
N THR A 17 -19.40 52.38 4.48
CA THR A 17 -18.85 53.24 5.54
C THR A 17 -18.67 52.42 6.81
N ALA A 18 -17.70 52.83 7.59
CA ALA A 18 -17.38 52.29 8.92
C ALA A 18 -18.45 52.65 9.96
N SER A 19 -18.65 51.74 10.93
CA SER A 19 -18.99 52.12 12.30
C SER A 19 -18.20 51.26 13.28
N LEU A 20 -17.27 51.90 13.96
CA LEU A 20 -16.56 51.42 15.13
C LEU A 20 -17.50 51.44 16.35
N VAL A 21 -17.61 50.31 17.06
CA VAL A 21 -17.82 50.34 18.51
C VAL A 21 -17.19 49.07 19.15
N GLY A 22 -16.22 49.27 20.01
CA GLY A 22 -16.12 48.65 21.34
C GLY A 22 -15.20 47.43 21.52
N CYS A 23 -14.07 47.71 22.15
CA CYS A 23 -13.15 46.80 22.83
C CYS A 23 -13.79 45.64 23.56
N GLY A 24 -13.18 44.45 23.37
CA GLY A 24 -13.29 43.31 24.27
C GLY A 24 -12.30 42.27 23.82
N GLY A 25 -11.14 42.16 24.49
CA GLY A 25 -10.11 41.16 24.17
C GLY A 25 -10.61 39.75 24.39
N GLY A 26 -10.39 38.92 23.41
CA GLY A 26 -10.58 37.49 23.44
C GLY A 26 -9.81 36.87 22.30
N THR A 27 -8.70 36.26 22.61
CA THR A 27 -7.93 35.38 21.71
C THR A 27 -8.86 34.31 21.13
N PRO A 28 -8.94 34.10 19.82
CA PRO A 28 -9.60 32.89 19.32
C PRO A 28 -8.64 31.72 19.47
N SER A 29 -8.78 31.00 20.58
CA SER A 29 -8.30 29.63 20.68
C SER A 29 -9.28 28.77 19.90
N SER A 30 -8.98 28.44 18.67
CA SER A 30 -9.73 27.41 17.93
C SER A 30 -9.11 26.05 18.23
N THR A 31 -9.29 25.58 19.45
CA THR A 31 -9.41 24.15 19.70
C THR A 31 -10.67 23.70 18.99
N ALA A 32 -10.58 22.72 18.11
CA ALA A 32 -11.76 21.97 17.67
C ALA A 32 -12.31 21.24 18.91
N SER A 33 -13.19 21.91 19.64
CA SER A 33 -13.87 21.34 20.78
C SER A 33 -14.92 20.36 20.24
N ALA A 34 -14.90 19.14 20.76
CA ALA A 34 -16.01 18.23 20.62
C ALA A 34 -17.30 18.95 21.02
N ASP A 35 -18.28 18.99 20.12
CA ASP A 35 -19.57 19.60 20.40
C ASP A 35 -20.40 18.63 21.27
N THR A 36 -20.29 18.78 22.60
CA THR A 36 -20.98 17.95 23.58
C THR A 36 -22.45 18.30 23.78
N SER A 37 -23.05 19.12 22.90
CA SER A 37 -24.43 19.56 23.02
C SER A 37 -25.49 18.46 22.82
N SER A 38 -25.11 17.30 22.27
CA SER A 38 -25.96 16.15 22.01
C SER A 38 -25.64 14.90 22.85
N GLY A 39 -24.57 14.91 23.64
CA GLY A 39 -24.07 13.70 24.31
C GLY A 39 -23.34 12.73 23.34
N VAL A 40 -23.21 13.07 22.07
CA VAL A 40 -22.48 12.30 21.04
C VAL A 40 -21.07 12.83 20.94
N VAL A 41 -20.07 11.93 21.03
CA VAL A 41 -18.67 12.28 20.73
C VAL A 41 -18.49 12.22 19.21
N GLU A 42 -18.12 13.34 18.61
CA GLU A 42 -17.95 13.47 17.16
C GLU A 42 -16.52 13.89 16.83
N VAL A 43 -15.89 13.20 15.88
CA VAL A 43 -14.51 13.47 15.43
C VAL A 43 -14.45 13.54 13.90
N THR A 44 -13.44 14.25 13.38
CA THR A 44 -13.17 14.29 11.94
C THR A 44 -11.82 13.67 11.66
N ILE A 45 -11.78 12.76 10.69
CA ILE A 45 -10.55 12.04 10.27
C ILE A 45 -10.20 12.50 8.85
N PRO A 46 -9.03 13.13 8.63
CA PRO A 46 -8.51 13.33 7.30
C PRO A 46 -8.11 11.98 6.71
N SER A 47 -8.59 11.69 5.51
CA SER A 47 -8.29 10.44 4.80
C SER A 47 -8.17 10.68 3.30
N TYR A 48 -7.22 10.00 2.67
CA TYR A 48 -7.16 9.93 1.22
C TYR A 48 -8.03 8.81 0.65
N LYS A 49 -8.51 7.88 1.49
CA LYS A 49 -9.42 6.79 1.08
C LYS A 49 -10.87 7.28 1.03
N THR A 50 -11.11 8.34 0.27
CA THR A 50 -12.42 8.98 0.11
C THR A 50 -12.64 9.40 -1.34
N GLY A 51 -13.90 9.54 -1.76
CA GLY A 51 -14.28 9.96 -3.11
C GLY A 51 -13.91 8.93 -4.18
N GLU A 52 -13.09 9.33 -5.16
CA GLU A 52 -12.67 8.46 -6.27
C GLU A 52 -11.31 7.79 -6.03
N ASN A 53 -10.71 7.95 -4.85
CA ASN A 53 -9.40 7.39 -4.54
C ASN A 53 -9.47 5.90 -4.22
N VAL A 54 -8.32 5.23 -4.36
CA VAL A 54 -8.16 3.80 -4.01
C VAL A 54 -8.52 3.58 -2.54
N GLY A 55 -9.32 2.56 -2.27
CA GLY A 55 -9.80 2.20 -0.93
C GLY A 55 -11.05 2.95 -0.45
N ALA A 56 -11.51 4.00 -1.16
CA ALA A 56 -12.74 4.73 -0.82
C ALA A 56 -13.97 3.82 -0.82
N VAL A 57 -14.08 2.96 -1.82
CA VAL A 57 -15.20 2.01 -2.01
C VAL A 57 -15.41 1.11 -0.79
N PHE A 58 -14.35 0.81 -0.06
CA PHE A 58 -14.44 0.03 1.17
C PHE A 58 -14.52 0.92 2.42
N PHE A 59 -13.65 1.95 2.51
CA PHE A 59 -13.48 2.72 3.75
C PHE A 59 -14.66 3.62 4.08
N GLU A 60 -15.24 4.32 3.11
CA GLU A 60 -16.43 5.15 3.35
C GLU A 60 -17.61 4.32 3.88
N PRO A 61 -18.03 3.17 3.27
CA PRO A 61 -19.05 2.31 3.84
C PRO A 61 -18.68 1.69 5.20
N GLN A 62 -17.39 1.47 5.49
CA GLN A 62 -16.94 1.00 6.81
C GLN A 62 -17.23 2.04 7.89
N VAL A 63 -16.93 3.31 7.62
CA VAL A 63 -17.24 4.41 8.55
C VAL A 63 -18.75 4.60 8.70
N GLU A 64 -19.54 4.46 7.63
CA GLU A 64 -21.01 4.49 7.70
C GLU A 64 -21.53 3.38 8.61
N ARG A 65 -21.09 2.13 8.45
CA ARG A 65 -21.48 1.00 9.33
C ARG A 65 -21.10 1.24 10.79
N PHE A 66 -19.94 1.85 11.04
CA PHE A 66 -19.54 2.24 12.40
C PHE A 66 -20.50 3.28 12.97
N ASN A 67 -20.79 4.35 12.22
CA ASN A 67 -21.69 5.43 12.65
C ASN A 67 -23.13 4.92 12.91
N GLU A 68 -23.59 3.96 12.10
CA GLU A 68 -24.90 3.30 12.34
C GLU A 68 -24.88 2.46 13.62
N LYS A 69 -23.84 1.64 13.81
CA LYS A 69 -23.69 0.77 14.99
C LYS A 69 -23.64 1.56 16.30
N TYR A 70 -22.98 2.72 16.29
CA TYR A 70 -22.77 3.53 17.48
C TYR A 70 -23.62 4.82 17.48
N ALA A 71 -24.73 4.84 16.72
CA ALA A 71 -25.62 5.99 16.62
C ALA A 71 -26.05 6.50 18.00
N GLY A 72 -25.93 7.80 18.23
CA GLY A 72 -26.24 8.43 19.50
C GLY A 72 -25.11 8.39 20.56
N GLN A 73 -24.02 7.70 20.29
CA GLN A 73 -22.84 7.63 21.17
C GLN A 73 -21.59 8.20 20.48
N TYR A 74 -21.27 7.72 19.30
CA TYR A 74 -20.07 8.10 18.54
C TYR A 74 -20.42 8.45 17.09
N LYS A 75 -19.66 9.36 16.50
CA LYS A 75 -19.74 9.70 15.10
C LYS A 75 -18.36 10.08 14.53
N ILE A 76 -18.02 9.51 13.39
CA ILE A 76 -16.84 9.83 12.60
C ILE A 76 -17.28 10.55 11.32
N ASN A 77 -16.68 11.71 11.05
CA ASN A 77 -16.76 12.40 9.78
C ASN A 77 -15.45 12.22 9.03
N LEU A 78 -15.50 12.11 7.71
CA LEU A 78 -14.33 12.03 6.86
C LEU A 78 -14.03 13.39 6.22
N GLU A 79 -12.77 13.82 6.28
CA GLU A 79 -12.25 14.93 5.50
C GLU A 79 -11.47 14.36 4.31
N ASN A 80 -11.92 14.66 3.09
CA ASN A 80 -11.20 14.24 1.89
C ASN A 80 -9.90 15.02 1.75
N VAL A 81 -8.78 14.29 1.72
CA VAL A 81 -7.45 14.84 1.50
C VAL A 81 -6.82 14.13 0.30
N PRO A 82 -6.19 14.85 -0.66
CA PRO A 82 -5.48 14.21 -1.75
C PRO A 82 -4.41 13.23 -1.23
N GLN A 83 -4.24 12.10 -1.90
CA GLN A 83 -3.21 11.11 -1.55
C GLN A 83 -1.81 11.73 -1.66
N ASP A 84 -1.58 12.50 -2.72
CA ASP A 84 -0.36 13.31 -2.85
C ASP A 84 -0.32 14.38 -1.76
N GLY A 85 0.74 14.38 -0.97
CA GLY A 85 0.93 15.30 0.15
C GLY A 85 0.20 14.92 1.45
N PHE A 86 -0.45 13.75 1.53
CA PHE A 86 -1.12 13.32 2.76
C PHE A 86 -0.15 13.20 3.94
N ASN A 87 1.01 12.58 3.74
CA ASN A 87 2.05 12.48 4.77
C ASN A 87 2.59 13.85 5.19
N ASP A 88 2.76 14.78 4.26
CA ASP A 88 3.17 16.15 4.59
C ASP A 88 2.09 16.89 5.39
N ARG A 89 0.83 16.65 5.09
CA ARG A 89 -0.31 17.16 5.86
C ARG A 89 -0.28 16.65 7.31
N LEU A 90 -0.02 15.36 7.51
CA LEU A 90 0.12 14.79 8.86
C LEU A 90 1.28 15.43 9.64
N LYS A 91 2.45 15.57 8.98
CA LYS A 91 3.63 16.24 9.57
C LYS A 91 3.32 17.68 9.99
N GLN A 92 2.59 18.43 9.15
CA GLN A 92 2.15 19.80 9.47
C GLN A 92 1.18 19.84 10.65
N LEU A 93 0.21 18.92 10.70
CA LEU A 93 -0.74 18.82 11.82
C LEU A 93 -0.02 18.49 13.12
N ALA A 94 0.96 17.59 13.10
CA ALA A 94 1.79 17.26 14.26
C ALA A 94 2.56 18.48 14.77
N GLN A 95 3.20 19.25 13.88
CA GLN A 95 3.93 20.48 14.23
C GLN A 95 3.02 21.56 14.85
N GLN A 96 1.74 21.56 14.50
CA GLN A 96 0.74 22.49 15.01
C GLN A 96 0.02 21.98 16.27
N ASN A 97 0.35 20.80 16.77
CA ASN A 97 -0.39 20.09 17.83
C ASN A 97 -1.90 19.95 17.50
N LYS A 98 -2.22 19.60 16.26
CA LYS A 98 -3.58 19.45 15.71
C LYS A 98 -3.80 18.08 15.05
N LEU A 99 -3.04 17.08 15.46
CA LEU A 99 -3.32 15.72 14.99
C LEU A 99 -4.75 15.32 15.35
N PRO A 100 -5.49 14.67 14.43
CA PRO A 100 -6.80 14.09 14.75
C PRO A 100 -6.61 12.96 15.78
N VAL A 101 -7.68 12.58 16.48
CA VAL A 101 -7.62 11.48 17.45
C VAL A 101 -7.19 10.17 16.80
N LEU A 102 -7.85 9.82 15.68
CA LEU A 102 -7.46 8.68 14.84
C LEU A 102 -6.61 9.20 13.68
N VAL A 103 -5.41 8.71 13.57
CA VAL A 103 -4.50 9.02 12.47
C VAL A 103 -4.37 7.79 11.59
N GLN A 104 -4.63 7.99 10.30
CA GLN A 104 -4.50 6.95 9.29
C GLN A 104 -3.10 6.98 8.68
N GLY A 105 -2.36 5.87 8.78
CA GLY A 105 -1.04 5.73 8.17
C GLY A 105 0.03 6.65 8.75
N GLY A 106 0.91 7.07 7.89
CA GLY A 106 2.10 7.87 8.18
C GLY A 106 3.32 7.27 7.49
N ASP A 107 4.27 8.13 7.13
CA ASP A 107 5.58 7.70 6.63
C ASP A 107 6.30 6.90 7.74
N PRO A 108 6.73 5.64 7.50
CA PRO A 108 7.33 4.79 8.53
C PRO A 108 8.56 5.41 9.21
N ASP A 109 9.41 6.10 8.45
CA ASP A 109 10.60 6.74 9.00
C ASP A 109 10.22 7.93 9.89
N TRP A 110 9.22 8.73 9.49
CA TRP A 110 8.69 9.80 10.34
C TRP A 110 8.04 9.24 11.61
N VAL A 111 7.31 8.15 11.50
CA VAL A 111 6.68 7.48 12.65
C VAL A 111 7.73 7.01 13.64
N LYS A 112 8.73 6.25 13.19
CA LYS A 112 9.79 5.71 14.06
C LYS A 112 10.70 6.79 14.64
N ASN A 113 11.07 7.78 13.84
CA ASN A 113 12.07 8.76 14.25
C ASN A 113 11.50 10.04 14.88
N VAL A 114 10.20 10.30 14.72
CA VAL A 114 9.56 11.52 15.22
C VAL A 114 8.34 11.24 16.08
N VAL A 115 7.36 10.49 15.59
CA VAL A 115 6.08 10.31 16.30
C VAL A 115 6.28 9.58 17.62
N ILE A 116 6.91 8.41 17.58
CA ILE A 116 7.14 7.58 18.77
C ILE A 116 8.09 8.26 19.78
N PRO A 117 9.29 8.73 19.39
CA PRO A 117 10.22 9.33 20.35
C PRO A 117 9.71 10.63 20.99
N ASN A 118 8.85 11.38 20.33
CA ASN A 118 8.26 12.61 20.88
C ASN A 118 6.94 12.38 21.63
N GLY A 119 6.51 11.12 21.84
CA GLY A 119 5.31 10.78 22.57
C GLY A 119 4.01 11.31 21.92
N LEU A 120 3.97 11.39 20.58
CA LEU A 120 2.78 11.84 19.85
C LEU A 120 1.73 10.75 19.70
N ALA A 121 2.11 9.48 19.81
CA ALA A 121 1.20 8.34 19.75
C ALA A 121 0.78 7.90 21.16
N TYR A 122 -0.48 7.53 21.30
CA TYR A 122 -1.05 6.96 22.52
C TYR A 122 -0.61 5.50 22.69
N ASP A 123 -0.28 5.11 23.91
CA ASP A 123 0.11 3.74 24.24
C ASP A 123 -1.11 2.81 24.22
N LEU A 124 -1.10 1.85 23.31
CA LEU A 124 -2.19 0.90 23.08
C LEU A 124 -2.02 -0.43 23.83
N THR A 125 -0.87 -0.66 24.48
CA THR A 125 -0.45 -1.96 25.03
C THR A 125 -1.50 -2.58 25.95
N ASP A 126 -1.83 -1.86 27.03
CA ASP A 126 -2.71 -2.40 28.06
C ASP A 126 -4.13 -2.65 27.53
N TRP A 127 -4.58 -1.81 26.59
CA TRP A 127 -5.89 -1.98 25.96
C TRP A 127 -5.91 -3.16 24.99
N ILE A 128 -4.88 -3.33 24.13
CA ILE A 128 -4.77 -4.49 23.24
C ILE A 128 -4.72 -5.78 24.06
N ASP A 129 -3.91 -5.81 25.12
CA ASP A 129 -3.76 -7.00 25.97
C ASP A 129 -5.03 -7.37 26.72
N ALA A 130 -5.86 -6.36 27.05
CA ALA A 130 -7.16 -6.56 27.70
C ALA A 130 -8.30 -6.87 26.71
N THR A 131 -8.06 -6.79 25.38
CA THR A 131 -9.08 -6.97 24.33
C THR A 131 -8.76 -8.20 23.47
N PRO A 132 -9.15 -9.43 23.86
CA PRO A 132 -8.82 -10.65 23.13
C PRO A 132 -9.24 -10.62 21.66
N ALA A 133 -10.40 -10.00 21.35
CA ALA A 133 -10.91 -9.89 19.99
C ALA A 133 -9.95 -9.15 19.03
N ILE A 134 -9.11 -8.26 19.56
CA ILE A 134 -8.04 -7.61 18.80
C ILE A 134 -6.75 -8.43 18.90
N LYS A 135 -6.32 -8.71 20.15
CA LYS A 135 -5.04 -9.35 20.41
C LYS A 135 -4.84 -10.63 19.59
N ASP A 136 -5.88 -11.47 19.52
CA ASP A 136 -5.80 -12.81 18.94
C ASP A 136 -5.73 -12.80 17.41
N VAL A 137 -6.06 -11.67 16.75
CA VAL A 137 -5.98 -11.55 15.29
C VAL A 137 -4.74 -10.81 14.78
N LEU A 138 -3.95 -10.22 15.69
CA LEU A 138 -2.76 -9.44 15.31
C LEU A 138 -1.60 -10.35 14.89
N ILE A 139 -0.87 -9.93 13.86
CA ILE A 139 0.35 -10.57 13.38
C ILE A 139 1.50 -10.25 14.33
N ASP A 140 2.25 -11.27 14.78
CA ASP A 140 3.26 -11.13 15.81
C ASP A 140 4.42 -10.23 15.39
N ASP A 141 4.96 -10.43 14.17
CA ASP A 141 6.04 -9.58 13.62
C ASP A 141 5.61 -8.11 13.54
N SER A 142 4.35 -7.87 13.15
CA SER A 142 3.80 -6.53 13.09
C SER A 142 3.65 -5.92 14.49
N ARG A 143 3.22 -6.72 15.47
CA ARG A 143 3.12 -6.26 16.85
C ARG A 143 4.49 -5.85 17.42
N GLU A 144 5.53 -6.64 17.15
CA GLU A 144 6.90 -6.33 17.53
C GLU A 144 7.34 -5.02 16.87
N TYR A 145 7.15 -4.90 15.55
CA TYR A 145 7.51 -3.70 14.79
C TYR A 145 6.79 -2.43 15.24
N CYS A 146 5.53 -2.54 15.69
CA CYS A 146 4.72 -1.43 16.21
C CYS A 146 5.06 -1.04 17.64
N SER A 147 5.99 -1.75 18.28
CA SER A 147 6.39 -1.49 19.66
C SER A 147 7.60 -0.55 19.72
N ASN A 148 7.67 0.27 20.78
CA ASN A 148 8.85 1.06 21.08
C ASN A 148 9.92 0.20 21.80
N GLU A 149 11.08 0.81 22.14
CA GLU A 149 12.19 0.16 22.84
C GLU A 149 11.80 -0.45 24.21
N ASP A 150 10.75 0.08 24.86
CA ASP A 150 10.22 -0.43 26.13
C ASP A 150 9.19 -1.56 25.94
N GLY A 151 8.97 -2.01 24.71
CA GLY A 151 7.98 -3.03 24.34
C GLY A 151 6.52 -2.54 24.38
N ARG A 152 6.30 -1.22 24.39
CA ARG A 152 4.97 -0.60 24.37
C ARG A 152 4.48 -0.45 22.94
N VAL A 153 3.27 -0.94 22.65
CA VAL A 153 2.64 -0.90 21.32
C VAL A 153 2.09 0.50 21.06
N MET A 154 2.70 1.22 20.13
CA MET A 154 2.39 2.62 19.83
C MET A 154 1.51 2.80 18.59
N PHE A 155 1.42 1.77 17.75
CA PHE A 155 0.61 1.71 16.53
C PHE A 155 -0.21 0.44 16.51
N MET A 156 -1.36 0.47 15.82
CA MET A 156 -2.10 -0.78 15.60
C MET A 156 -1.27 -1.70 14.72
N PRO A 157 -1.02 -2.93 15.15
CA PRO A 157 -0.38 -3.93 14.30
C PRO A 157 -1.31 -4.41 13.17
N LEU A 158 -0.73 -5.02 12.14
CA LEU A 158 -1.48 -5.68 11.08
C LEU A 158 -2.29 -6.87 11.64
N ALA A 159 -3.50 -7.05 11.12
CA ALA A 159 -4.28 -8.28 11.26
C ALA A 159 -4.41 -9.01 9.92
N THR A 160 -4.07 -8.35 8.81
CA THR A 160 -4.17 -8.87 7.46
C THR A 160 -2.85 -8.70 6.72
N VAL A 161 -2.56 -9.60 5.80
CA VAL A 161 -1.49 -9.50 4.81
C VAL A 161 -2.09 -9.55 3.41
N ARG A 162 -1.46 -8.89 2.46
CA ARG A 162 -1.87 -8.93 1.05
C ARG A 162 -0.68 -9.38 0.21
N PRO A 163 -0.40 -10.68 0.18
CA PRO A 163 0.72 -11.19 -0.59
C PRO A 163 0.51 -10.86 -2.07
N THR A 164 1.50 -10.24 -2.66
CA THR A 164 1.57 -9.98 -4.09
C THR A 164 2.20 -11.18 -4.77
N GLY A 165 1.59 -11.62 -5.84
CA GLY A 165 2.08 -12.66 -6.73
C GLY A 165 2.04 -12.15 -8.17
N PHE A 166 1.49 -12.94 -9.06
CA PHE A 166 1.22 -12.53 -10.42
C PHE A 166 -0.08 -13.10 -10.96
N PHE A 167 -0.64 -12.42 -11.93
CA PHE A 167 -1.79 -12.85 -12.71
C PHE A 167 -1.33 -13.32 -14.08
N TYR A 168 -2.00 -14.36 -14.63
CA TYR A 168 -1.76 -14.85 -15.95
C TYR A 168 -3.05 -15.14 -16.70
N ASN A 169 -3.07 -14.87 -18.01
CA ASN A 169 -4.18 -15.20 -18.90
C ASN A 169 -4.02 -16.67 -19.33
N SER A 170 -4.86 -17.55 -18.79
CA SER A 170 -4.81 -18.99 -19.05
C SER A 170 -5.13 -19.37 -20.51
N ALA A 171 -5.69 -18.47 -21.30
CA ALA A 171 -5.87 -18.67 -22.73
C ALA A 171 -4.58 -18.42 -23.54
N MET A 172 -3.63 -17.67 -22.99
CA MET A 172 -2.34 -17.37 -23.61
C MET A 172 -1.22 -18.27 -23.11
N TRP A 173 -1.21 -18.54 -21.81
CA TRP A 173 -0.21 -19.37 -21.15
C TRP A 173 -0.85 -20.20 -20.04
N SER A 174 -0.52 -21.46 -19.95
CA SER A 174 -0.96 -22.36 -18.89
C SER A 174 0.07 -23.45 -18.66
N THR A 175 0.06 -24.01 -17.45
CA THR A 175 0.86 -25.17 -17.08
C THR A 175 0.02 -26.07 -16.18
N ASP A 176 0.26 -27.38 -16.23
CA ASP A 176 -0.35 -28.36 -15.33
C ASP A 176 0.39 -28.45 -13.98
N ALA A 177 1.58 -27.82 -13.87
CA ALA A 177 2.36 -27.83 -12.65
C ALA A 177 1.88 -26.72 -11.70
N ASP A 178 2.06 -26.94 -10.41
CA ASP A 178 1.87 -25.92 -9.38
C ASP A 178 2.99 -24.87 -9.50
N ILE A 179 2.63 -23.67 -9.93
CA ILE A 179 3.59 -22.62 -10.24
C ILE A 179 4.30 -22.14 -8.98
N SER A 180 3.59 -22.00 -7.88
CA SER A 180 4.17 -21.54 -6.62
C SER A 180 5.20 -22.52 -6.05
N ALA A 181 5.06 -23.81 -6.37
CA ALA A 181 6.00 -24.85 -5.96
C ALA A 181 7.20 -25.03 -6.90
N MET A 182 7.21 -24.38 -8.08
CA MET A 182 8.38 -24.37 -8.97
C MET A 182 9.54 -23.56 -8.36
N SER A 183 10.76 -23.83 -8.81
CA SER A 183 11.84 -22.83 -8.74
C SER A 183 11.62 -21.73 -9.81
N MET A 184 12.24 -20.58 -9.61
CA MET A 184 12.18 -19.49 -10.60
C MET A 184 12.82 -19.90 -11.95
N ASP A 185 13.84 -20.73 -11.94
CA ASP A 185 14.48 -21.25 -13.16
C ASP A 185 13.54 -22.20 -13.94
N GLU A 186 12.78 -23.05 -13.24
CA GLU A 186 11.74 -23.88 -13.84
C GLU A 186 10.61 -23.03 -14.43
N PHE A 187 10.17 -21.99 -13.72
CA PHE A 187 9.16 -21.06 -14.21
C PHE A 187 9.64 -20.32 -15.48
N ILE A 188 10.84 -19.75 -15.45
CA ILE A 188 11.43 -19.08 -16.63
C ILE A 188 11.51 -20.04 -17.82
N SER A 189 11.89 -21.28 -17.59
CA SER A 189 11.91 -22.32 -18.63
C SER A 189 10.52 -22.65 -19.16
N ALA A 190 9.51 -22.76 -18.28
CA ALA A 190 8.12 -23.05 -18.65
C ALA A 190 7.44 -21.86 -19.35
N LEU A 191 7.88 -20.64 -19.11
CA LEU A 191 7.37 -19.43 -19.74
C LEU A 191 7.64 -19.41 -21.24
N GLY A 192 8.77 -19.94 -21.71
CA GLY A 192 9.14 -19.95 -23.13
C GLY A 192 9.18 -18.54 -23.73
N ASP A 193 8.49 -18.34 -24.86
CA ASP A 193 8.44 -17.05 -25.58
C ASP A 193 7.31 -16.12 -25.10
N GLN A 194 6.58 -16.50 -24.06
CA GLN A 194 5.47 -15.71 -23.54
C GLN A 194 5.95 -14.36 -22.99
N LYS A 195 5.07 -13.38 -23.05
CA LYS A 195 5.40 -12.02 -22.66
C LYS A 195 4.88 -11.69 -21.28
N ILE A 196 5.68 -10.93 -20.54
CA ILE A 196 5.38 -10.34 -19.24
C ILE A 196 5.20 -8.84 -19.42
N ALA A 197 4.17 -8.28 -18.81
CA ALA A 197 3.95 -6.85 -18.74
C ALA A 197 4.85 -6.27 -17.62
N PHE A 198 5.97 -5.68 -17.99
CA PHE A 198 6.85 -4.96 -17.06
C PHE A 198 6.57 -3.46 -17.09
N SER A 199 6.74 -2.77 -15.96
CA SER A 199 6.91 -1.32 -15.91
C SER A 199 8.39 -0.98 -15.70
N THR A 200 8.91 -0.05 -16.49
CA THR A 200 10.31 0.41 -16.41
C THR A 200 10.41 1.93 -16.34
N ALA A 201 9.28 2.62 -16.14
CA ALA A 201 9.21 4.04 -15.82
C ALA A 201 8.74 4.25 -14.37
N GLU A 202 8.69 5.49 -13.94
CA GLU A 202 8.36 5.86 -12.57
C GLU A 202 9.28 5.14 -11.58
N ASN A 203 8.73 4.41 -10.61
CA ASN A 203 9.50 3.58 -9.69
C ASN A 203 9.71 2.13 -10.18
N GLY A 204 9.26 1.79 -11.39
CA GLY A 204 9.43 0.44 -11.95
C GLY A 204 8.76 -0.68 -11.13
N TRP A 205 7.64 -0.39 -10.48
CA TRP A 205 7.05 -1.24 -9.43
C TRP A 205 6.80 -2.69 -9.86
N VAL A 206 6.22 -2.93 -11.06
CA VAL A 206 5.98 -4.31 -11.56
C VAL A 206 7.28 -5.08 -11.73
N SER A 207 8.34 -4.41 -12.22
CA SER A 207 9.67 -5.02 -12.33
C SER A 207 10.31 -5.26 -10.97
N ALA A 208 10.06 -4.37 -10.01
CA ALA A 208 10.54 -4.53 -8.64
C ALA A 208 9.91 -5.73 -7.93
N LEU A 209 8.66 -6.07 -8.21
CA LEU A 209 8.02 -7.27 -7.68
C LEU A 209 8.73 -8.54 -8.18
N PHE A 210 8.98 -8.64 -9.48
CA PHE A 210 9.77 -9.75 -10.02
C PHE A 210 11.17 -9.81 -9.44
N LEU A 211 11.85 -8.66 -9.34
CA LEU A 211 13.19 -8.61 -8.74
C LEU A 211 13.17 -9.07 -7.28
N THR A 212 12.17 -8.65 -6.50
CA THR A 212 12.03 -9.07 -5.10
C THR A 212 11.89 -10.58 -4.99
N ALA A 213 11.03 -11.20 -5.82
CA ALA A 213 10.85 -12.65 -5.83
C ALA A 213 12.11 -13.39 -6.26
N LEU A 214 12.80 -12.88 -7.30
CA LEU A 214 14.08 -13.41 -7.75
C LEU A 214 15.15 -13.36 -6.66
N VAL A 215 15.23 -12.25 -5.91
CA VAL A 215 16.18 -12.12 -4.79
C VAL A 215 15.81 -13.07 -3.66
N ALA A 216 14.52 -13.16 -3.29
CA ALA A 216 14.06 -13.98 -2.17
C ALA A 216 14.38 -15.48 -2.35
N GLU A 217 14.42 -15.97 -3.59
CA GLU A 217 14.76 -17.35 -3.92
C GLU A 217 16.28 -17.61 -3.96
N GLU A 218 17.11 -16.57 -4.10
CA GLU A 218 18.56 -16.73 -4.08
C GLU A 218 19.06 -17.01 -2.65
N ASP A 219 20.16 -17.75 -2.54
CA ASP A 219 20.79 -18.10 -1.26
C ASP A 219 21.13 -16.84 -0.44
N GLY A 220 20.55 -16.72 0.76
CA GLY A 220 20.67 -15.55 1.63
C GLY A 220 19.89 -14.30 1.18
N GLY A 221 19.08 -14.41 0.12
CA GLY A 221 18.34 -13.27 -0.44
C GLY A 221 17.17 -12.81 0.42
N GLU A 222 16.45 -13.74 1.02
CA GLU A 222 15.34 -13.41 1.95
C GLU A 222 15.87 -12.61 3.15
N GLU A 223 16.93 -13.09 3.80
CA GLU A 223 17.55 -12.43 4.94
C GLU A 223 18.11 -11.06 4.55
N TRP A 224 18.69 -10.95 3.34
CA TRP A 224 19.19 -9.67 2.85
C TRP A 224 18.04 -8.67 2.64
N LEU A 225 16.93 -9.05 2.04
CA LEU A 225 15.75 -8.19 1.92
C LEU A 225 15.23 -7.77 3.29
N LYS A 226 15.06 -8.71 4.23
CA LYS A 226 14.56 -8.43 5.58
C LYS A 226 15.50 -7.51 6.39
N SER A 227 16.78 -7.48 6.09
CA SER A 227 17.72 -6.55 6.73
C SER A 227 17.35 -5.07 6.50
N GLY A 228 16.65 -4.76 5.39
CA GLY A 228 16.15 -3.43 5.06
C GLY A 228 14.99 -2.93 5.94
N ILE A 229 14.38 -3.80 6.76
CA ILE A 229 13.31 -3.44 7.68
C ILE A 229 13.85 -2.52 8.79
N GLU A 230 15.00 -2.88 9.36
CA GLU A 230 15.64 -2.10 10.44
C GLU A 230 16.50 -0.95 9.91
N THR A 231 17.26 -1.23 8.86
CA THR A 231 18.18 -0.24 8.27
C THR A 231 18.12 -0.39 6.75
N LYS A 232 17.81 0.70 6.05
CA LYS A 232 17.70 0.67 4.59
C LYS A 232 18.94 0.11 3.95
N ILE A 233 18.73 -0.80 2.98
CA ILE A 233 19.80 -1.43 2.22
C ILE A 233 20.52 -0.38 1.38
N THR A 234 21.82 -0.33 1.50
CA THR A 234 22.70 0.61 0.75
C THR A 234 23.81 -0.09 -0.04
N ASP A 235 24.07 -1.38 0.24
CA ASP A 235 25.02 -2.19 -0.50
C ASP A 235 24.31 -3.26 -1.33
N PHE A 236 24.29 -3.06 -2.64
CA PHE A 236 23.68 -3.95 -3.62
C PHE A 236 24.69 -4.89 -4.28
N ASN A 237 25.98 -4.82 -3.92
CA ASN A 237 27.03 -5.70 -4.47
C ASN A 237 27.00 -7.08 -3.77
N GLN A 238 25.81 -7.62 -3.54
CA GLN A 238 25.60 -8.92 -2.93
C GLN A 238 25.34 -9.98 -4.02
N PRO A 239 25.87 -11.20 -3.88
CA PRO A 239 25.65 -12.26 -4.86
C PRO A 239 24.17 -12.53 -5.15
N CYS A 240 23.32 -12.60 -4.11
CA CYS A 240 21.88 -12.80 -4.27
C CYS A 240 21.23 -11.73 -5.14
N PHE A 241 21.60 -10.45 -4.96
CA PHE A 241 21.07 -9.37 -5.76
C PHE A 241 21.59 -9.39 -7.21
N ILE A 242 22.88 -9.58 -7.42
CA ILE A 242 23.48 -9.62 -8.76
C ILE A 242 22.93 -10.81 -9.58
N ASN A 243 22.76 -11.98 -8.97
CA ASN A 243 22.16 -13.14 -9.61
C ASN A 243 20.70 -12.85 -10.01
N ALA A 244 19.91 -12.28 -9.10
CA ALA A 244 18.54 -11.89 -9.35
C ALA A 244 18.41 -10.85 -10.48
N VAL A 245 19.27 -9.83 -10.49
CA VAL A 245 19.33 -8.83 -11.57
C VAL A 245 19.71 -9.47 -12.91
N THR A 246 20.58 -10.50 -12.91
CA THR A 246 20.94 -11.26 -14.13
C THR A 246 19.71 -11.98 -14.70
N LYS A 247 18.91 -12.63 -13.85
CA LYS A 247 17.64 -13.26 -14.26
C LYS A 247 16.62 -12.22 -14.73
N LEU A 248 16.47 -11.08 -14.01
CA LEU A 248 15.60 -10.00 -14.42
C LEU A 248 16.01 -9.42 -15.79
N GLN A 249 17.30 -9.18 -16.03
CA GLN A 249 17.80 -8.72 -17.32
C GLN A 249 17.41 -9.68 -18.44
N ASN A 250 17.57 -10.98 -18.22
CA ASN A 250 17.17 -12.01 -19.19
C ASN A 250 15.66 -11.93 -19.49
N LEU A 251 14.81 -11.81 -18.46
CA LEU A 251 13.37 -11.66 -18.63
C LEU A 251 13.02 -10.36 -19.39
N LEU A 252 13.65 -9.24 -19.05
CA LEU A 252 13.43 -7.97 -19.74
C LEU A 252 13.81 -8.02 -21.22
N GLN A 253 14.91 -8.73 -21.57
CA GLN A 253 15.38 -8.84 -22.94
C GLN A 253 14.57 -9.81 -23.79
N ASN A 254 14.10 -10.92 -23.20
CA ASN A 254 13.49 -12.01 -23.98
C ASN A 254 11.96 -12.09 -23.79
N ASN A 255 11.45 -11.73 -22.64
CA ASN A 255 10.04 -11.93 -22.26
C ASN A 255 9.26 -10.63 -22.01
N ALA A 256 9.87 -9.45 -22.07
CA ALA A 256 9.12 -8.22 -21.91
C ALA A 256 8.15 -7.98 -23.07
N ALA A 257 6.96 -7.45 -22.79
CA ALA A 257 6.07 -6.93 -23.81
C ALA A 257 6.74 -5.77 -24.56
N SER A 258 6.37 -5.56 -25.81
CA SER A 258 7.04 -4.61 -26.71
C SER A 258 7.01 -3.16 -26.23
N ASN A 259 6.05 -2.82 -25.39
CA ASN A 259 5.87 -1.47 -24.81
C ASN A 259 6.49 -1.33 -23.39
N SER A 260 7.16 -2.34 -22.86
CA SER A 260 7.64 -2.35 -21.47
C SER A 260 8.73 -1.30 -21.19
N VAL A 261 9.56 -0.96 -22.20
CA VAL A 261 10.57 0.08 -22.03
C VAL A 261 9.90 1.46 -22.00
N GLY A 262 10.04 2.16 -20.88
CA GLY A 262 9.37 3.44 -20.61
C GLY A 262 7.90 3.31 -20.18
N ALA A 263 7.41 2.10 -19.93
CA ALA A 263 6.05 1.86 -19.46
C ALA A 263 5.89 2.25 -18.00
N ALA A 264 4.87 3.05 -17.69
CA ALA A 264 4.36 3.26 -16.34
C ALA A 264 3.52 2.04 -15.88
N TYR A 265 3.07 2.04 -14.62
CA TYR A 265 2.22 0.98 -14.09
C TYR A 265 0.95 0.76 -14.94
N ALA A 266 0.26 1.85 -15.30
CA ALA A 266 -0.96 1.77 -16.10
C ALA A 266 -0.72 1.16 -17.49
N ASP A 267 0.46 1.42 -18.11
CA ASP A 267 0.83 0.86 -19.41
C ASP A 267 1.04 -0.65 -19.31
N ALA A 268 1.65 -1.14 -18.22
CA ALA A 268 1.83 -2.56 -17.96
C ALA A 268 0.46 -3.26 -17.75
N ALA A 269 -0.43 -2.68 -16.95
CA ALA A 269 -1.78 -3.20 -16.74
C ALA A 269 -2.56 -3.25 -18.07
N ASN A 270 -2.49 -2.20 -18.89
CA ASN A 270 -3.10 -2.17 -20.21
C ASN A 270 -2.50 -3.20 -21.18
N ALA A 271 -1.17 -3.44 -21.13
CA ALA A 271 -0.53 -4.47 -21.94
C ALA A 271 -1.06 -5.88 -21.60
N PHE A 272 -1.28 -6.18 -20.33
CA PHE A 272 -1.89 -7.43 -19.89
C PHE A 272 -3.35 -7.54 -20.33
N MET A 273 -4.20 -6.53 -20.06
CA MET A 273 -5.62 -6.53 -20.41
C MET A 273 -5.88 -6.38 -21.92
N SER A 274 -4.88 -6.00 -22.72
CA SER A 274 -4.96 -6.00 -24.19
C SER A 274 -4.31 -7.23 -24.83
N GLU A 275 -3.97 -8.26 -24.04
CA GLU A 275 -3.38 -9.52 -24.50
C GLU A 275 -2.03 -9.34 -25.23
N GLN A 276 -1.30 -8.25 -24.93
CA GLN A 276 0.09 -8.05 -25.39
C GLN A 276 1.10 -8.76 -24.48
N ALA A 277 0.66 -9.14 -23.27
CA ALA A 277 1.42 -9.93 -22.31
C ALA A 277 0.51 -10.99 -21.69
N ALA A 278 1.05 -12.17 -21.47
CA ALA A 278 0.36 -13.27 -20.81
C ALA A 278 0.38 -13.16 -19.29
N ILE A 279 1.33 -12.41 -18.74
CA ILE A 279 1.61 -12.34 -17.29
C ILE A 279 1.82 -10.89 -16.85
N ILE A 280 1.35 -10.56 -15.64
CA ILE A 280 1.66 -9.33 -14.93
C ILE A 280 1.85 -9.63 -13.43
N ALA A 281 2.95 -9.15 -12.82
CA ALA A 281 3.07 -9.15 -11.36
C ALA A 281 2.17 -8.06 -10.78
N ASN A 282 1.32 -8.44 -9.83
CA ASN A 282 0.42 -7.50 -9.18
C ASN A 282 -0.16 -8.09 -7.88
N GLY A 283 -0.89 -7.29 -7.13
CA GLY A 283 -1.54 -7.70 -5.90
C GLY A 283 -3.05 -7.92 -6.04
N PRO A 284 -3.68 -8.45 -4.99
CA PRO A 284 -5.10 -8.81 -4.98
C PRO A 284 -6.06 -7.68 -5.36
N TRP A 285 -5.67 -6.43 -5.15
CA TRP A 285 -6.46 -5.23 -5.51
C TRP A 285 -6.77 -5.11 -7.00
N MET A 286 -5.97 -5.74 -7.88
CA MET A 286 -6.26 -5.76 -9.31
C MET A 286 -7.39 -6.73 -9.68
N SER A 287 -7.84 -7.59 -8.76
CA SER A 287 -8.88 -8.59 -9.03
C SER A 287 -10.18 -7.99 -9.56
N ALA A 288 -10.56 -6.79 -9.08
CA ALA A 288 -11.74 -6.07 -9.53
C ALA A 288 -11.69 -5.70 -11.02
N ASP A 289 -10.51 -5.53 -11.61
CA ASP A 289 -10.36 -5.22 -13.04
C ASP A 289 -10.73 -6.41 -13.93
N PHE A 290 -10.76 -7.62 -13.40
CA PHE A 290 -11.11 -8.85 -14.13
C PHE A 290 -12.59 -9.20 -14.04
N GLU A 291 -13.36 -8.48 -13.26
CA GLU A 291 -14.80 -8.70 -13.15
C GLU A 291 -15.54 -8.24 -14.42
N SER A 292 -16.57 -8.97 -14.80
CA SER A 292 -17.40 -8.64 -15.97
C SER A 292 -18.05 -7.25 -15.89
N ALA A 293 -18.29 -6.75 -14.67
CA ALA A 293 -18.80 -5.40 -14.45
C ALA A 293 -17.84 -4.30 -14.92
N ASN A 294 -16.54 -4.60 -15.01
CA ASN A 294 -15.49 -3.69 -15.47
C ASN A 294 -15.01 -3.99 -16.90
N SER A 295 -15.80 -4.77 -17.68
CA SER A 295 -15.45 -5.18 -19.03
C SER A 295 -15.33 -4.03 -20.05
N ASP A 296 -15.83 -2.85 -19.72
CA ASP A 296 -15.64 -1.62 -20.49
C ASP A 296 -14.19 -1.12 -20.49
N LYS A 297 -13.41 -1.53 -19.51
CA LYS A 297 -11.95 -1.29 -19.44
C LYS A 297 -11.15 -2.24 -20.34
N TRP A 298 -11.76 -3.33 -20.78
CA TRP A 298 -11.10 -4.37 -21.56
C TRP A 298 -11.01 -3.97 -23.04
N SER A 299 -9.89 -4.33 -23.66
CA SER A 299 -9.69 -4.17 -25.11
C SER A 299 -9.58 -5.52 -25.81
N ASN A 300 -9.82 -5.53 -27.10
CA ASN A 300 -9.63 -6.71 -27.97
C ASN A 300 -10.38 -7.99 -27.54
N GLY A 301 -11.45 -7.84 -26.74
CA GLY A 301 -12.23 -8.98 -26.27
C GLY A 301 -11.56 -9.76 -25.15
N PHE A 302 -10.66 -9.13 -24.39
CA PHE A 302 -10.09 -9.71 -23.18
C PHE A 302 -11.20 -10.33 -22.30
N ASP A 303 -10.96 -11.54 -21.82
CA ASP A 303 -11.89 -12.28 -20.96
C ASP A 303 -11.30 -12.44 -19.55
N GLY A 304 -11.73 -11.60 -18.62
CA GLY A 304 -11.29 -11.64 -17.23
C GLY A 304 -11.51 -12.99 -16.54
N ALA A 305 -12.48 -13.80 -17.01
CA ALA A 305 -12.70 -15.15 -16.49
C ALA A 305 -11.56 -16.14 -16.85
N LYS A 306 -10.66 -15.77 -17.77
CA LYS A 306 -9.46 -16.54 -18.10
C LYS A 306 -8.26 -16.19 -17.25
N VAL A 307 -8.37 -15.15 -16.42
CA VAL A 307 -7.28 -14.77 -15.54
C VAL A 307 -7.21 -15.72 -14.35
N ARG A 308 -6.02 -16.21 -14.10
CA ARG A 308 -5.64 -17.02 -12.95
C ARG A 308 -4.55 -16.28 -12.18
N ALA A 309 -4.30 -16.69 -10.96
CA ALA A 309 -3.24 -16.11 -10.14
C ALA A 309 -2.33 -17.19 -9.56
N SER A 310 -1.13 -16.79 -9.17
CA SER A 310 -0.21 -17.61 -8.38
C SER A 310 0.67 -16.71 -7.51
N LEU A 311 1.13 -17.20 -6.37
CA LEU A 311 2.33 -16.66 -5.74
C LEU A 311 3.52 -16.85 -6.67
N PHE A 312 4.59 -16.12 -6.43
CA PHE A 312 5.83 -16.35 -7.18
C PHE A 312 6.40 -17.73 -6.89
N PRO A 313 7.16 -18.30 -7.85
CA PRO A 313 7.92 -19.53 -7.62
C PRO A 313 8.73 -19.49 -6.33
N GLY A 314 9.03 -20.66 -5.76
CA GLY A 314 9.66 -20.78 -4.45
C GLY A 314 8.72 -20.48 -3.28
N GLN A 315 7.40 -20.52 -3.48
CA GLN A 315 6.37 -20.17 -2.48
C GLN A 315 6.50 -18.71 -1.99
N VAL A 316 6.98 -17.79 -2.86
CA VAL A 316 7.24 -16.40 -2.46
C VAL A 316 5.99 -15.54 -2.65
N GLY A 317 5.48 -14.99 -1.56
CA GLY A 317 4.48 -13.93 -1.52
C GLY A 317 5.13 -12.61 -1.12
N ILE A 318 5.01 -11.55 -1.95
CA ILE A 318 5.61 -10.28 -1.59
C ILE A 318 4.68 -9.54 -0.64
N ALA A 319 5.04 -9.51 0.63
CA ALA A 319 4.37 -8.78 1.71
C ALA A 319 5.35 -8.51 2.85
N ASN A 320 5.20 -7.38 3.51
CA ASN A 320 5.95 -7.05 4.71
C ASN A 320 5.07 -7.29 5.94
N THR A 321 5.34 -8.36 6.69
CA THR A 321 4.65 -8.67 7.95
C THR A 321 5.14 -7.81 9.11
N ALA A 322 6.39 -7.34 9.07
CA ALA A 322 6.98 -6.40 10.03
C ALA A 322 6.71 -4.95 9.58
N SER A 323 5.47 -4.51 9.71
CA SER A 323 5.02 -3.19 9.28
C SER A 323 3.96 -2.64 10.22
N PHE A 324 3.75 -1.33 10.17
CA PHE A 324 2.63 -0.69 10.85
C PHE A 324 1.30 -1.11 10.20
N GLY A 325 0.28 -1.30 11.02
CA GLY A 325 -1.09 -1.28 10.57
C GLY A 325 -1.51 0.12 10.12
N GLU A 326 -2.79 0.26 9.80
CA GLU A 326 -3.27 1.50 9.22
C GLU A 326 -3.47 2.63 10.22
N TRP A 327 -3.55 2.33 11.54
CA TRP A 327 -4.09 3.26 12.51
C TRP A 327 -3.22 3.47 13.74
N TRP A 328 -3.26 4.67 14.26
CA TRP A 328 -2.78 5.01 15.60
C TRP A 328 -3.63 6.10 16.22
N ILE A 329 -3.54 6.25 17.55
CA ILE A 329 -4.28 7.24 18.32
C ILE A 329 -3.31 8.35 18.73
N SER A 330 -3.72 9.60 18.55
CA SER A 330 -2.94 10.76 19.02
C SER A 330 -2.93 10.83 20.54
N ALA A 331 -1.76 11.01 21.12
CA ALA A 331 -1.61 11.18 22.58
C ALA A 331 -2.22 12.48 23.12
N SER A 332 -2.55 13.45 22.24
CA SER A 332 -3.18 14.72 22.61
C SER A 332 -4.70 14.67 22.70
N ALA A 333 -5.32 13.53 22.34
CA ALA A 333 -6.77 13.36 22.35
C ALA A 333 -7.35 13.31 23.79
N SER A 334 -8.59 13.74 23.94
CA SER A 334 -9.32 13.63 25.19
C SER A 334 -9.73 12.18 25.51
N GLU A 335 -10.09 11.89 26.76
CA GLU A 335 -10.52 10.56 27.18
C GLU A 335 -11.75 10.06 26.37
N ASP A 336 -12.69 10.94 26.07
CA ASP A 336 -13.89 10.60 25.29
C ASP A 336 -13.54 10.30 23.82
N GLU A 337 -12.65 11.08 23.22
CA GLU A 337 -12.14 10.82 21.86
C GLU A 337 -11.34 9.52 21.80
N ILE A 338 -10.52 9.23 22.79
CA ILE A 338 -9.78 7.96 22.89
C ILE A 338 -10.76 6.78 23.02
N ALA A 339 -11.85 6.94 23.76
CA ALA A 339 -12.88 5.91 23.88
C ALA A 339 -13.57 5.65 22.52
N LEU A 340 -13.92 6.70 21.76
CA LEU A 340 -14.41 6.59 20.39
C LEU A 340 -13.39 5.87 19.49
N ALA A 341 -12.13 6.28 19.54
CA ALA A 341 -11.06 5.71 18.72
C ALA A 341 -10.87 4.20 18.99
N LYS A 342 -10.88 3.81 20.25
CA LYS A 342 -10.82 2.39 20.64
C LYS A 342 -12.04 1.61 20.14
N ALA A 343 -13.24 2.17 20.26
CA ALA A 343 -14.46 1.54 19.73
C ALA A 343 -14.41 1.37 18.21
N PHE A 344 -13.84 2.35 17.48
CA PHE A 344 -13.63 2.24 16.05
C PHE A 344 -12.62 1.15 15.69
N LEU A 345 -11.51 1.07 16.41
CA LEU A 345 -10.50 0.03 16.20
C LEU A 345 -11.04 -1.37 16.53
N GLU A 346 -11.82 -1.53 17.62
CA GLU A 346 -12.51 -2.78 17.92
C GLU A 346 -13.50 -3.18 16.81
N PHE A 347 -14.14 -2.19 16.19
CA PHE A 347 -15.04 -2.43 15.08
C PHE A 347 -14.26 -2.90 13.84
N VAL A 348 -13.21 -2.17 13.43
CA VAL A 348 -12.40 -2.46 12.25
C VAL A 348 -11.71 -3.82 12.35
N TYR A 349 -11.22 -4.19 13.54
CA TYR A 349 -10.54 -5.47 13.78
C TYR A 349 -11.51 -6.61 14.14
N SER A 350 -12.82 -6.37 14.09
CA SER A 350 -13.78 -7.47 14.29
C SER A 350 -13.76 -8.46 13.13
N PRO A 351 -14.05 -9.75 13.36
CA PRO A 351 -14.04 -10.76 12.30
C PRO A 351 -14.87 -10.37 11.08
N ALA A 352 -16.04 -9.78 11.28
CA ALA A 352 -16.94 -9.38 10.19
C ALA A 352 -16.35 -8.26 9.32
N GLU A 353 -15.67 -7.28 9.92
CA GLU A 353 -15.02 -6.18 9.18
C GLU A 353 -13.72 -6.61 8.53
N LEU A 354 -12.94 -7.50 9.16
CA LEU A 354 -11.77 -8.11 8.53
C LEU A 354 -12.16 -8.95 7.31
N GLU A 355 -13.21 -9.78 7.42
CA GLU A 355 -13.73 -10.54 6.28
C GLU A 355 -14.26 -9.61 5.16
N ALA A 356 -14.98 -8.53 5.51
CA ALA A 356 -15.45 -7.55 4.54
C ALA A 356 -14.29 -6.84 3.83
N TYR A 357 -13.24 -6.51 4.57
CA TYR A 357 -12.02 -5.92 4.02
C TYR A 357 -11.34 -6.87 3.02
N LEU A 358 -11.17 -8.15 3.40
CA LEU A 358 -10.53 -9.14 2.54
C LEU A 358 -11.33 -9.44 1.26
N LEU A 359 -12.66 -9.34 1.31
CA LEU A 359 -13.51 -9.48 0.12
C LEU A 359 -13.36 -8.27 -0.84
N ALA A 360 -13.13 -7.08 -0.30
CA ALA A 360 -13.00 -5.86 -1.10
C ALA A 360 -11.57 -5.65 -1.63
N GLU A 361 -10.57 -5.91 -0.78
CA GLU A 361 -9.18 -5.56 -1.04
C GLU A 361 -8.27 -6.78 -1.30
N GLY A 362 -8.81 -7.99 -1.05
CA GLY A 362 -8.05 -9.24 -1.11
C GLY A 362 -7.07 -9.41 0.04
N GLY A 363 -6.37 -10.54 0.03
CA GLY A 363 -5.38 -10.89 1.05
C GLY A 363 -5.82 -12.01 1.98
N ASP A 364 -5.12 -12.12 3.09
CA ASP A 364 -5.33 -13.12 4.13
C ASP A 364 -5.27 -12.50 5.53
N ALA A 365 -5.99 -13.10 6.48
CA ALA A 365 -5.88 -12.80 7.90
C ALA A 365 -5.44 -14.09 8.63
N PRO A 366 -4.13 -14.34 8.75
CA PRO A 366 -3.57 -15.66 9.09
C PRO A 366 -3.99 -16.17 10.48
N LYS A 367 -4.44 -15.30 11.36
CA LYS A 367 -4.93 -15.66 12.70
C LYS A 367 -6.46 -15.68 12.82
N LEU A 368 -7.19 -15.36 11.73
CA LEU A 368 -8.65 -15.32 11.74
C LEU A 368 -9.24 -16.68 11.32
N THR A 369 -10.24 -17.15 12.09
CA THR A 369 -11.07 -18.27 11.64
C THR A 369 -12.21 -17.73 10.78
N TYR A 370 -12.15 -17.98 9.48
CA TYR A 370 -13.12 -17.48 8.51
C TYR A 370 -14.50 -18.12 8.65
N SER A 371 -15.54 -17.30 8.48
CA SER A 371 -16.94 -17.76 8.40
C SER A 371 -17.20 -18.53 7.09
N ASP A 372 -18.22 -19.41 7.11
CA ASP A 372 -18.65 -20.10 5.88
C ASP A 372 -19.16 -19.12 4.82
N GLY A 373 -19.75 -18.00 5.25
CA GLY A 373 -20.20 -16.94 4.36
C GLY A 373 -19.05 -16.24 3.62
N PHE A 374 -17.95 -15.98 4.31
CA PHE A 374 -16.74 -15.43 3.70
C PHE A 374 -16.15 -16.40 2.66
N LYS A 375 -15.94 -17.67 3.06
CA LYS A 375 -15.39 -18.70 2.17
C LYS A 375 -16.20 -18.88 0.89
N ALA A 376 -17.54 -18.83 1.00
CA ALA A 376 -18.43 -18.93 -0.15
C ALA A 376 -18.24 -17.73 -1.10
N LYS A 377 -18.18 -16.51 -0.57
CA LYS A 377 -18.01 -15.28 -1.38
C LYS A 377 -16.60 -15.17 -1.98
N GLN A 378 -15.56 -15.51 -1.22
CA GLN A 378 -14.18 -15.53 -1.73
C GLN A 378 -14.07 -16.50 -2.93
N GLY A 379 -14.76 -17.64 -2.88
CA GLY A 379 -14.82 -18.61 -3.96
C GLY A 379 -15.50 -18.13 -5.26
N GLU A 380 -16.18 -16.97 -5.23
CA GLU A 380 -16.75 -16.34 -6.43
C GLU A 380 -15.69 -15.62 -7.26
N THR A 381 -14.53 -15.28 -6.70
CA THR A 381 -13.42 -14.58 -7.36
C THR A 381 -12.24 -15.53 -7.54
N GLN A 382 -12.06 -16.04 -8.77
CA GLN A 382 -11.08 -17.09 -9.07
C GLN A 382 -9.65 -16.71 -8.68
N VAL A 383 -9.21 -15.50 -8.98
CA VAL A 383 -7.83 -15.06 -8.67
C VAL A 383 -7.56 -14.92 -7.18
N LEU A 384 -8.56 -14.53 -6.39
CA LEU A 384 -8.43 -14.49 -4.92
C LEU A 384 -8.41 -15.91 -4.34
N THR A 385 -9.20 -16.82 -4.92
CA THR A 385 -9.18 -18.24 -4.55
C THR A 385 -7.82 -18.87 -4.86
N ASP A 386 -7.24 -18.57 -6.02
CA ASP A 386 -5.92 -19.06 -6.42
C ASP A 386 -4.84 -18.59 -5.45
N LEU A 387 -4.76 -17.29 -5.17
CA LEU A 387 -3.77 -16.72 -4.23
C LEU A 387 -3.93 -17.26 -2.80
N ALA A 388 -5.18 -17.44 -2.36
CA ALA A 388 -5.45 -18.01 -1.04
C ALA A 388 -5.05 -19.50 -0.97
N ALA A 389 -5.21 -20.25 -2.05
CA ALA A 389 -4.79 -21.66 -2.12
C ALA A 389 -3.26 -21.81 -2.11
N ASP A 390 -2.54 -20.90 -2.75
CA ASP A 390 -1.08 -20.87 -2.78
C ASP A 390 -0.46 -20.38 -1.46
N THR A 391 -1.22 -19.60 -0.68
CA THR A 391 -0.74 -19.09 0.62
C THR A 391 -0.86 -20.18 1.68
N THR A 392 0.28 -20.71 2.11
CA THR A 392 0.38 -21.82 3.05
C THR A 392 1.32 -21.48 4.22
N THR A 393 1.50 -22.42 5.15
CA THR A 393 2.50 -22.29 6.22
C THR A 393 3.94 -22.24 5.70
N ASP A 394 4.17 -22.69 4.48
CA ASP A 394 5.49 -22.72 3.84
C ASP A 394 5.75 -21.47 3.01
N THR A 395 4.79 -20.54 2.94
CA THR A 395 4.92 -19.29 2.19
C THR A 395 6.00 -18.40 2.79
N VAL A 396 6.96 -18.04 1.96
CA VAL A 396 7.99 -17.05 2.27
C VAL A 396 7.44 -15.65 2.02
N PHE A 397 7.22 -14.88 3.08
CA PHE A 397 6.83 -13.48 2.96
C PHE A 397 8.08 -12.61 2.84
N ALA A 398 8.34 -12.10 1.63
CA ALA A 398 9.45 -11.19 1.34
C ALA A 398 8.97 -9.74 1.26
N PRO A 399 9.59 -8.79 1.97
CA PRO A 399 9.27 -7.38 1.81
C PRO A 399 9.68 -6.89 0.42
N CYS A 400 8.85 -6.04 -0.21
CA CYS A 400 9.19 -5.47 -1.51
C CYS A 400 10.51 -4.69 -1.42
N ILE A 401 11.42 -4.92 -2.35
CA ILE A 401 12.74 -4.27 -2.36
C ILE A 401 12.64 -2.74 -2.34
N LEU A 402 11.61 -2.15 -2.97
CA LEU A 402 11.42 -0.69 -2.96
C LEU A 402 11.14 -0.13 -1.56
N ASP A 403 10.57 -0.94 -0.67
CA ASP A 403 10.32 -0.54 0.72
C ASP A 403 11.58 -0.70 1.58
N MET A 404 12.57 -1.45 1.11
CA MET A 404 13.78 -1.82 1.87
C MET A 404 14.97 -0.92 1.56
N ILE A 405 14.85 -0.01 0.62
CA ILE A 405 15.93 0.87 0.14
C ILE A 405 15.59 2.35 0.42
N PRO A 406 16.55 3.30 0.33
CA PRO A 406 16.26 4.71 0.53
C PRO A 406 15.18 5.22 -0.43
N ALA A 407 14.25 6.06 0.07
CA ALA A 407 13.07 6.48 -0.67
C ALA A 407 13.39 7.19 -2.01
N SER A 408 14.44 8.00 -2.08
CA SER A 408 14.87 8.64 -3.34
C SER A 408 15.31 7.63 -4.39
N VAL A 409 15.98 6.55 -3.95
CA VAL A 409 16.41 5.44 -4.84
C VAL A 409 15.19 4.65 -5.31
N ALA A 410 14.29 4.29 -4.39
CA ALA A 410 13.08 3.54 -4.69
C ALA A 410 12.15 4.28 -5.66
N ASN A 411 11.88 5.56 -5.41
CA ASN A 411 10.88 6.33 -6.16
C ASN A 411 11.38 6.86 -7.51
N THR A 412 12.71 6.96 -7.69
CA THR A 412 13.25 7.65 -8.86
C THR A 412 14.36 6.88 -9.56
N GLU A 413 15.36 6.45 -8.81
CA GLU A 413 16.61 5.99 -9.41
C GLU A 413 16.49 4.56 -9.93
N PHE A 414 15.79 3.68 -9.24
CA PHE A 414 15.57 2.29 -9.66
C PHE A 414 14.88 2.24 -11.03
N GLY A 415 13.74 2.93 -11.20
CA GLY A 415 12.99 2.94 -12.45
C GLY A 415 13.80 3.51 -13.62
N LYS A 416 14.62 4.54 -13.40
CA LYS A 416 15.47 5.14 -14.43
C LYS A 416 16.51 4.18 -15.01
N LEU A 417 16.97 3.20 -14.24
CA LEU A 417 17.99 2.26 -14.68
C LEU A 417 17.45 1.07 -15.44
N LEU A 418 16.20 0.69 -15.21
CA LEU A 418 15.60 -0.50 -15.82
C LEU A 418 15.69 -0.51 -17.36
N PRO A 419 15.45 0.60 -18.09
CA PRO A 419 15.67 0.64 -19.54
C PRO A 419 17.09 0.27 -19.95
N SER A 420 18.09 0.76 -19.23
CA SER A 420 19.52 0.47 -19.51
C SER A 420 19.92 -0.97 -19.16
N LEU A 421 19.23 -1.57 -18.20
CA LEU A 421 19.37 -3.00 -17.92
C LEU A 421 18.72 -3.84 -19.06
N ALA A 422 17.53 -3.44 -19.50
CA ALA A 422 16.80 -4.13 -20.57
C ALA A 422 17.53 -4.11 -21.90
N ASP A 423 18.16 -3.01 -22.30
CA ASP A 423 18.90 -2.89 -23.56
C ASP A 423 20.36 -3.41 -23.47
N GLY A 424 20.81 -3.81 -22.27
CA GLY A 424 22.15 -4.32 -22.02
C GLY A 424 23.24 -3.25 -21.93
N THR A 425 22.88 -1.97 -21.86
CA THR A 425 23.82 -0.86 -21.61
C THR A 425 24.51 -1.01 -20.26
N TYR A 426 23.78 -1.50 -19.24
CA TYR A 426 24.31 -1.87 -17.94
C TYR A 426 24.36 -3.39 -17.79
N THR A 427 25.49 -3.89 -17.27
CA THR A 427 25.55 -5.27 -16.76
C THR A 427 24.87 -5.35 -15.38
N PRO A 428 24.50 -6.54 -14.90
CA PRO A 428 23.98 -6.71 -13.54
C PRO A 428 24.88 -6.13 -12.44
N GLU A 429 26.19 -6.29 -12.56
CA GLU A 429 27.17 -5.75 -11.61
C GLU A 429 27.22 -4.21 -11.66
N GLN A 430 27.15 -3.63 -12.87
CA GLN A 430 27.10 -2.18 -13.04
C GLN A 430 25.79 -1.60 -12.48
N PHE A 431 24.69 -2.31 -12.65
CA PHE A 431 23.40 -1.95 -12.05
C PHE A 431 23.48 -1.97 -10.52
N ALA A 432 24.04 -3.05 -9.93
CA ALA A 432 24.23 -3.18 -8.49
C ALA A 432 25.14 -2.07 -7.92
N GLN A 433 26.26 -1.81 -8.60
CA GLN A 433 27.18 -0.75 -8.17
C GLN A 433 26.51 0.64 -8.21
N TRP A 434 25.77 0.93 -9.27
CA TRP A 434 25.08 2.22 -9.40
C TRP A 434 24.02 2.40 -8.33
N MET A 435 23.24 1.33 -8.04
CA MET A 435 22.27 1.34 -6.94
C MET A 435 22.94 1.61 -5.59
N SER A 436 24.11 0.99 -5.35
CA SER A 436 24.89 1.22 -4.12
C SER A 436 25.38 2.67 -4.02
N ASP A 437 25.90 3.23 -5.13
CA ASP A 437 26.35 4.62 -5.15
C ASP A 437 25.20 5.60 -4.83
N LYS A 438 24.01 5.39 -5.43
CA LYS A 438 22.84 6.21 -5.17
C LYS A 438 22.27 6.07 -3.78
N ALA A 439 22.29 4.88 -3.22
CA ALA A 439 21.86 4.65 -1.84
C ALA A 439 22.83 5.29 -0.83
N ALA A 440 24.14 5.26 -1.12
CA ALA A 440 25.12 5.97 -0.29
C ALA A 440 24.96 7.48 -0.35
N GLU A 441 24.69 8.06 -1.54
CA GLU A 441 24.37 9.48 -1.71
C GLU A 441 23.12 9.86 -0.87
N ALA A 442 22.03 9.09 -0.98
CA ALA A 442 20.79 9.34 -0.26
C ALA A 442 20.91 9.23 1.27
N SER A 443 21.84 8.39 1.77
CA SER A 443 22.08 8.22 3.20
C SER A 443 22.99 9.28 3.81
N ALA A 444 23.64 10.10 2.98
CA ALA A 444 24.52 11.19 3.41
C ALA A 444 23.80 12.55 3.54
N GLU A 445 22.56 12.65 3.03
CA GLU A 445 21.66 13.82 3.13
C GLU A 445 20.81 13.77 4.40
#